data_7902b8f02340867603b6fd4552faf69f
#
_entry.id   7902b8f02340867603b6fd4552faf69f
#
_cell.length_a   1.000
_cell.length_b   1.000
_cell.length_c   1.000
_cell.angle_alpha   90.00
_cell.angle_beta   90.00
_cell.angle_gamma   90.00
#
_symmetry.space_group_name_H-M   'P 1'
#
loop_
_entity.id
_entity.type
_entity.pdbx_description
1 polymer ?
#
loop_
_entity_poly.entity_id
_entity_poly.type
_entity_poly.pdbx_seq_one_letter_code
_entity_poly.pdbx_strand_id
1 'polypeptide(L)'
;MGEATEINNPGVFKIMPRVVDIKNATIMHHDHVVLENVNFEVRKGDFVYLIGRTGSGKSSLLKTLYGDLPFKSGTADVCGYNLSALKRSDVPNLRRRLGIVFQDFQLLTDRSIFDNLEFVLKAIGWEDKNKIKNTIEESLAMVKLQDKIRKFPNQLSGGEQQRVAIARALLNHPELILADEPTGNLDPETTDEIMDLFYSIFKETQTPMVFATHNCQLIEKYPGIIYMCGYNCIS
;
A
#
# COMPACT_ATOMS: atom_id res chain seq x y z
N MET A 1 -46.74 -5.85 22.41
CA MET A 1 -45.52 -6.50 22.90
C MET A 1 -45.31 -7.72 22.02
N GLY A 2 -44.39 -7.66 21.10
CA GLY A 2 -44.01 -8.74 20.18
C GLY A 2 -42.54 -8.56 19.91
N GLU A 3 -41.71 -9.34 20.59
CA GLU A 3 -40.26 -9.39 20.39
C GLU A 3 -39.97 -9.95 19.00
N ALA A 4 -39.29 -9.19 18.19
CA ALA A 4 -38.73 -9.63 16.91
C ALA A 4 -37.46 -10.44 17.21
N THR A 5 -37.59 -11.77 17.15
CA THR A 5 -36.46 -12.69 17.17
C THR A 5 -35.63 -12.51 15.91
N GLU A 6 -34.44 -11.95 16.05
CA GLU A 6 -33.43 -11.94 14.95
C GLU A 6 -33.03 -13.40 14.65
N ILE A 7 -33.46 -13.87 13.50
CA ILE A 7 -33.02 -15.15 12.93
C ILE A 7 -31.60 -14.94 12.38
N ASN A 8 -30.61 -15.37 13.14
CA ASN A 8 -29.23 -15.51 12.70
C ASN A 8 -29.18 -16.55 11.57
N ASN A 9 -29.08 -16.09 10.31
CA ASN A 9 -28.98 -16.95 9.13
C ASN A 9 -27.50 -17.24 8.86
N PRO A 10 -26.97 -18.46 9.10
CA PRO A 10 -25.54 -18.80 9.00
C PRO A 10 -25.05 -19.00 7.55
N GLY A 11 -25.65 -18.34 6.56
CA GLY A 11 -25.35 -18.55 5.14
C GLY A 11 -25.08 -17.29 4.31
N VAL A 12 -25.11 -16.09 4.87
CA VAL A 12 -24.76 -14.88 4.11
C VAL A 12 -23.27 -14.62 4.24
N PHE A 13 -22.49 -15.16 3.31
CA PHE A 13 -21.11 -14.70 3.12
C PHE A 13 -21.16 -13.20 2.81
N LYS A 14 -20.76 -12.37 3.76
CA LYS A 14 -20.66 -10.93 3.59
C LYS A 14 -19.58 -10.65 2.54
N ILE A 15 -19.99 -10.45 1.29
CA ILE A 15 -19.06 -10.12 0.21
C ILE A 15 -18.41 -8.78 0.57
N MET A 16 -17.13 -8.81 0.93
CA MET A 16 -16.39 -7.59 1.27
C MET A 16 -16.27 -6.70 0.03
N PRO A 17 -16.39 -5.36 0.19
CA PRO A 17 -16.31 -4.46 -0.94
C PRO A 17 -14.94 -4.55 -1.63
N ARG A 18 -14.95 -4.47 -2.95
CA ARG A 18 -13.74 -4.39 -3.76
C ARG A 18 -13.09 -3.03 -3.57
N VAL A 19 -11.78 -3.04 -3.37
CA VAL A 19 -10.94 -1.86 -3.27
C VAL A 19 -10.15 -1.68 -4.56
N VAL A 20 -9.80 -2.80 -5.21
CA VAL A 20 -9.26 -2.83 -6.58
C VAL A 20 -10.07 -3.83 -7.39
N ASP A 21 -10.46 -3.46 -8.59
CA ASP A 21 -11.10 -4.34 -9.59
C ASP A 21 -10.55 -4.02 -10.98
N ILE A 22 -9.62 -4.84 -11.47
CA ILE A 22 -9.02 -4.73 -12.80
C ILE A 22 -9.45 -5.92 -13.65
N LYS A 23 -9.90 -5.66 -14.88
CA LYS A 23 -10.31 -6.71 -15.83
C LYS A 23 -9.76 -6.44 -17.21
N ASN A 24 -9.17 -7.50 -17.79
CA ASN A 24 -8.65 -7.53 -19.17
C ASN A 24 -7.75 -6.32 -19.48
N ALA A 25 -6.95 -5.89 -18.50
CA ALA A 25 -6.12 -4.71 -18.63
C ALA A 25 -4.79 -5.00 -19.32
N THR A 26 -4.29 -4.01 -20.08
CA THR A 26 -2.92 -3.98 -20.58
C THR A 26 -2.15 -2.89 -19.85
N ILE A 27 -1.09 -3.28 -19.17
CA ILE A 27 -0.19 -2.34 -18.48
C ILE A 27 0.98 -2.03 -19.40
N MET A 28 1.22 -0.75 -19.62
CA MET A 28 2.29 -0.26 -20.48
C MET A 28 3.28 0.59 -19.70
N HIS A 29 4.54 0.51 -20.10
CA HIS A 29 5.57 1.43 -19.65
C HIS A 29 6.17 2.09 -20.90
N HIS A 30 5.92 3.40 -21.05
CA HIS A 30 6.11 4.13 -22.33
C HIS A 30 5.32 3.45 -23.46
N ASP A 31 6.01 2.98 -24.52
CA ASP A 31 5.40 2.31 -25.67
C ASP A 31 5.53 0.79 -25.62
N HIS A 32 6.06 0.24 -24.53
CA HIS A 32 6.22 -1.20 -24.35
C HIS A 32 5.07 -1.79 -23.49
N VAL A 33 4.48 -2.85 -23.97
CA VAL A 33 3.54 -3.66 -23.19
C VAL A 33 4.34 -4.45 -22.16
N VAL A 34 3.97 -4.28 -20.89
CA VAL A 34 4.62 -4.95 -19.75
C VAL A 34 3.78 -6.14 -19.29
N LEU A 35 2.47 -5.96 -19.21
CA LEU A 35 1.52 -7.00 -18.82
C LEU A 35 0.29 -6.92 -19.72
N GLU A 36 -0.26 -8.08 -20.09
CA GLU A 36 -1.49 -8.25 -20.88
C GLU A 36 -2.52 -9.09 -20.13
N ASN A 37 -3.79 -8.88 -20.45
CA ASN A 37 -4.92 -9.62 -19.86
C ASN A 37 -4.92 -9.66 -18.34
N VAL A 38 -4.48 -8.55 -17.71
CA VAL A 38 -4.43 -8.43 -16.26
C VAL A 38 -5.84 -8.50 -15.69
N ASN A 39 -6.07 -9.48 -14.80
CA ASN A 39 -7.24 -9.59 -13.97
C ASN A 39 -6.75 -9.59 -12.52
N PHE A 40 -7.07 -8.54 -11.77
CA PHE A 40 -6.53 -8.33 -10.44
C PHE A 40 -7.59 -7.72 -9.54
N GLU A 41 -7.93 -8.41 -8.47
CA GLU A 41 -8.95 -7.99 -7.52
C GLU A 41 -8.37 -7.95 -6.10
N VAL A 42 -8.69 -6.89 -5.36
CA VAL A 42 -8.38 -6.75 -3.93
C VAL A 42 -9.63 -6.31 -3.21
N ARG A 43 -9.98 -7.01 -2.14
CA ARG A 43 -11.11 -6.68 -1.27
C ARG A 43 -10.64 -6.11 0.06
N LYS A 44 -11.55 -5.47 0.76
CA LYS A 44 -11.29 -5.04 2.15
C LYS A 44 -10.92 -6.25 3.01
N GLY A 45 -9.82 -6.15 3.77
CA GLY A 45 -9.32 -7.22 4.59
C GLY A 45 -8.49 -8.28 3.85
N ASP A 46 -8.09 -8.02 2.60
CA ASP A 46 -7.16 -8.89 1.87
C ASP A 46 -5.71 -8.52 2.14
N PHE A 47 -4.88 -9.53 2.36
CA PHE A 47 -3.42 -9.42 2.32
C PHE A 47 -2.94 -10.12 1.05
N VAL A 48 -2.46 -9.35 0.08
CA VAL A 48 -2.19 -9.81 -1.28
C VAL A 48 -0.70 -9.75 -1.59
N TYR A 49 -0.17 -10.85 -2.11
CA TYR A 49 1.17 -10.92 -2.68
C TYR A 49 1.12 -10.84 -4.20
N LEU A 50 1.91 -9.94 -4.77
CA LEU A 50 2.20 -9.88 -6.19
C LEU A 50 3.63 -10.43 -6.39
N ILE A 51 3.74 -11.69 -6.81
CA ILE A 51 5.00 -12.42 -6.89
C ILE A 51 5.47 -12.54 -8.33
N GLY A 52 6.77 -12.45 -8.53
CA GLY A 52 7.39 -12.63 -9.84
C GLY A 52 8.84 -12.16 -9.83
N ARG A 53 9.58 -12.56 -10.85
CA ARG A 53 10.99 -12.16 -11.02
C ARG A 53 11.13 -10.64 -11.14
N THR A 54 12.32 -10.12 -10.89
CA THR A 54 12.65 -8.72 -11.19
C THR A 54 12.38 -8.46 -12.68
N GLY A 55 11.72 -7.33 -12.97
CA GLY A 55 11.31 -6.99 -14.34
C GLY A 55 10.01 -7.65 -14.83
N SER A 56 9.32 -8.46 -14.04
CA SER A 56 8.06 -9.12 -14.45
C SER A 56 6.83 -8.20 -14.51
N GLY A 57 6.97 -6.90 -14.19
CA GLY A 57 5.87 -5.92 -14.27
C GLY A 57 5.17 -5.59 -12.96
N LYS A 58 5.57 -6.16 -11.81
CA LYS A 58 4.99 -5.89 -10.49
C LYS A 58 4.92 -4.40 -10.18
N SER A 59 6.07 -3.71 -10.23
CA SER A 59 6.15 -2.26 -9.98
C SER A 59 5.35 -1.46 -11.01
N SER A 60 5.26 -1.92 -12.27
CA SER A 60 4.45 -1.25 -13.31
C SER A 60 2.97 -1.35 -12.99
N LEU A 61 2.49 -2.50 -12.50
CA LEU A 61 1.11 -2.64 -12.01
C LEU A 61 0.86 -1.71 -10.84
N LEU A 62 1.71 -1.73 -9.79
CA LEU A 62 1.56 -0.82 -8.66
C LEU A 62 1.54 0.65 -9.10
N LYS A 63 2.44 1.06 -10.00
CA LYS A 63 2.48 2.42 -10.57
C LYS A 63 1.20 2.79 -11.29
N THR A 64 0.57 1.84 -11.97
CA THR A 64 -0.74 2.05 -12.59
C THR A 64 -1.82 2.25 -11.53
N LEU A 65 -1.82 1.46 -10.45
CA LEU A 65 -2.81 1.57 -9.36
C LEU A 65 -2.80 2.95 -8.68
N TYR A 66 -1.62 3.60 -8.53
CA TYR A 66 -1.56 4.94 -7.93
C TYR A 66 -1.44 6.07 -8.96
N GLY A 67 -1.72 5.79 -10.24
CA GLY A 67 -1.81 6.80 -11.29
C GLY A 67 -0.48 7.44 -11.70
N ASP A 68 0.65 6.71 -11.57
CA ASP A 68 1.95 7.14 -12.08
C ASP A 68 2.17 6.70 -13.53
N LEU A 69 1.68 5.51 -13.88
CA LEU A 69 1.57 5.05 -15.26
C LEU A 69 0.15 5.20 -15.77
N PRO A 70 -0.04 5.63 -17.03
CA PRO A 70 -1.38 5.79 -17.61
C PRO A 70 -2.03 4.41 -17.83
N PHE A 71 -3.31 4.31 -17.50
CA PHE A 71 -4.13 3.17 -17.83
C PHE A 71 -4.66 3.31 -19.27
N LYS A 72 -4.46 2.32 -20.14
CA LYS A 72 -4.78 2.45 -21.58
C LYS A 72 -5.87 1.49 -22.07
N SER A 73 -6.05 0.32 -21.49
CA SER A 73 -7.05 -0.64 -21.95
C SER A 73 -7.59 -1.54 -20.85
N GLY A 74 -8.78 -2.08 -21.07
CA GLY A 74 -9.53 -2.86 -20.09
C GLY A 74 -10.38 -1.98 -19.17
N THR A 75 -10.76 -2.50 -18.02
CA THR A 75 -11.43 -1.74 -16.95
C THR A 75 -10.61 -1.79 -15.68
N ALA A 76 -10.52 -0.69 -14.96
CA ALA A 76 -9.83 -0.63 -13.67
C ALA A 76 -10.51 0.38 -12.75
N ASP A 77 -10.91 -0.08 -11.57
CA ASP A 77 -11.34 0.75 -10.45
C ASP A 77 -10.37 0.57 -9.28
N VAL A 78 -9.97 1.68 -8.66
CA VAL A 78 -9.10 1.69 -7.47
C VAL A 78 -9.68 2.66 -6.48
N CYS A 79 -10.10 2.19 -5.32
CA CYS A 79 -10.70 2.99 -4.26
C CYS A 79 -11.85 3.89 -4.79
N GLY A 80 -12.68 3.38 -5.74
CA GLY A 80 -13.77 4.11 -6.36
C GLY A 80 -13.36 5.09 -7.46
N TYR A 81 -12.09 5.09 -7.89
CA TYR A 81 -11.63 5.86 -9.06
C TYR A 81 -11.50 4.96 -10.27
N ASN A 82 -12.25 5.27 -11.33
CA ASN A 82 -12.09 4.62 -12.63
C ASN A 82 -10.81 5.13 -13.31
N LEU A 83 -9.79 4.28 -13.42
CA LEU A 83 -8.50 4.67 -13.99
C LEU A 83 -8.58 5.02 -15.49
N SER A 84 -9.55 4.47 -16.23
CA SER A 84 -9.74 4.80 -17.66
C SER A 84 -10.21 6.24 -17.88
N ALA A 85 -10.87 6.84 -16.87
CA ALA A 85 -11.37 8.20 -16.89
C ALA A 85 -10.58 9.15 -15.99
N LEU A 86 -9.51 8.67 -15.36
CA LEU A 86 -8.73 9.42 -14.37
C LEU A 86 -7.99 10.59 -15.02
N LYS A 87 -8.35 11.81 -14.63
CA LYS A 87 -7.65 13.02 -15.08
C LYS A 87 -6.43 13.28 -14.19
N ARG A 88 -5.43 13.98 -14.73
CA ARG A 88 -4.24 14.39 -13.96
C ARG A 88 -4.58 15.17 -12.67
N SER A 89 -5.63 15.98 -12.72
CA SER A 89 -6.16 16.73 -11.56
C SER A 89 -6.67 15.83 -10.44
N ASP A 90 -7.08 14.59 -10.76
CA ASP A 90 -7.72 13.68 -9.81
C ASP A 90 -6.71 12.70 -9.17
N VAL A 91 -5.53 12.56 -9.78
CA VAL A 91 -4.45 11.71 -9.26
C VAL A 91 -4.07 12.04 -7.80
N PRO A 92 -3.95 13.32 -7.37
CA PRO A 92 -3.70 13.62 -5.97
C PRO A 92 -4.81 13.12 -5.03
N ASN A 93 -6.07 13.12 -5.48
CA ASN A 93 -7.19 12.63 -4.69
C ASN A 93 -7.19 11.11 -4.56
N LEU A 94 -6.86 10.40 -5.64
CA LEU A 94 -6.61 8.95 -5.60
C LEU A 94 -5.48 8.63 -4.61
N ARG A 95 -4.32 9.29 -4.75
CA ARG A 95 -3.15 9.06 -3.89
C ARG A 95 -3.40 9.36 -2.42
N ARG A 96 -4.31 10.26 -2.07
CA ARG A 96 -4.74 10.50 -0.68
C ARG A 96 -5.43 9.30 -0.04
N ARG A 97 -6.01 8.39 -0.84
CA ARG A 97 -6.64 7.15 -0.35
C ARG A 97 -5.66 5.99 -0.25
N LEU A 98 -4.44 6.16 -0.73
CA LEU A 98 -3.43 5.11 -0.81
C LEU A 98 -2.28 5.38 0.16
N GLY A 99 -1.80 4.33 0.82
CA GLY A 99 -0.51 4.31 1.49
C GLY A 99 0.51 3.65 0.56
N ILE A 100 1.61 4.34 0.23
CA ILE A 100 2.61 3.80 -0.68
C ILE A 100 3.93 3.65 0.06
N VAL A 101 4.47 2.43 0.04
CA VAL A 101 5.78 2.10 0.64
C VAL A 101 6.71 1.62 -0.47
N PHE A 102 7.84 2.31 -0.63
CA PHE A 102 8.84 2.04 -1.65
C PHE A 102 10.04 1.28 -1.11
N GLN A 103 10.77 0.59 -1.98
CA GLN A 103 12.00 -0.14 -1.66
C GLN A 103 13.11 0.77 -1.15
N ASP A 104 13.24 1.98 -1.66
CA ASP A 104 14.30 2.96 -1.38
C ASP A 104 13.91 4.01 -0.33
N PHE A 105 12.90 3.72 0.49
CA PHE A 105 12.33 4.56 1.56
C PHE A 105 11.77 5.91 1.09
N GLN A 106 12.42 6.59 0.14
CA GLN A 106 12.08 7.92 -0.39
C GLN A 106 11.86 8.96 0.71
N LEU A 107 12.75 9.01 1.68
CA LEU A 107 12.77 10.03 2.72
C LEU A 107 13.61 11.24 2.28
N LEU A 108 13.15 12.43 2.63
CA LEU A 108 13.87 13.68 2.41
C LEU A 108 15.03 13.77 3.40
N THR A 109 16.27 13.68 2.91
CA THR A 109 17.47 13.55 3.74
C THR A 109 17.89 14.86 4.44
N ASP A 110 17.41 15.99 3.93
CA ASP A 110 17.64 17.35 4.44
C ASP A 110 16.66 17.77 5.56
N ARG A 111 15.76 16.87 5.96
CA ARG A 111 14.68 17.14 6.92
C ARG A 111 14.64 16.10 8.04
N SER A 112 14.15 16.53 9.22
CA SER A 112 13.88 15.60 10.32
C SER A 112 12.76 14.61 9.96
N ILE A 113 12.59 13.55 10.75
CA ILE A 113 11.48 12.61 10.57
C ILE A 113 10.14 13.33 10.74
N PHE A 114 10.02 14.22 11.73
CA PHE A 114 8.83 15.05 11.89
C PHE A 114 8.52 15.84 10.60
N ASP A 115 9.50 16.54 10.06
CA ASP A 115 9.32 17.38 8.87
C ASP A 115 9.02 16.57 7.61
N ASN A 116 9.55 15.34 7.50
CA ASN A 116 9.22 14.39 6.44
C ASN A 116 7.71 14.03 6.47
N LEU A 117 7.18 13.75 7.65
CA LEU A 117 5.78 13.37 7.82
C LEU A 117 4.85 14.58 7.72
N GLU A 118 5.23 15.71 8.33
CA GLU A 118 4.51 16.97 8.22
C GLU A 118 4.37 17.45 6.78
N PHE A 119 5.42 17.31 5.98
CA PHE A 119 5.42 17.67 4.57
C PHE A 119 4.29 16.97 3.79
N VAL A 120 4.07 15.68 4.05
CA VAL A 120 3.00 14.91 3.40
C VAL A 120 1.63 15.42 3.81
N LEU A 121 1.39 15.64 5.10
CA LEU A 121 0.10 16.15 5.60
C LEU A 121 -0.20 17.56 5.06
N LYS A 122 0.79 18.45 5.02
CA LYS A 122 0.65 19.77 4.40
C LYS A 122 0.36 19.70 2.90
N ALA A 123 1.03 18.81 2.17
CA ALA A 123 0.82 18.62 0.74
C ALA A 123 -0.61 18.16 0.40
N ILE A 124 -1.27 17.46 1.32
CA ILE A 124 -2.67 17.05 1.15
C ILE A 124 -3.69 18.06 1.73
N GLY A 125 -3.22 19.22 2.22
CA GLY A 125 -4.06 20.34 2.62
C GLY A 125 -4.39 20.43 4.12
N TRP A 126 -3.61 19.76 4.98
CA TRP A 126 -3.78 19.94 6.42
C TRP A 126 -3.14 21.24 6.89
N GLU A 127 -3.86 22.01 7.71
CA GLU A 127 -3.41 23.32 8.22
C GLU A 127 -3.31 23.36 9.74
N ASP A 128 -4.10 22.54 10.46
CA ASP A 128 -4.10 22.50 11.92
C ASP A 128 -2.82 21.85 12.46
N LYS A 129 -1.97 22.68 13.05
CA LYS A 129 -0.65 22.26 13.59
C LYS A 129 -0.77 21.22 14.71
N ASN A 130 -1.81 21.32 15.55
CA ASN A 130 -1.99 20.36 16.65
C ASN A 130 -2.45 19.00 16.11
N LYS A 131 -3.37 19.01 15.17
CA LYS A 131 -3.83 17.79 14.50
C LYS A 131 -2.69 17.11 13.74
N ILE A 132 -1.89 17.89 13.00
CA ILE A 132 -0.70 17.39 12.29
C ILE A 132 0.25 16.72 13.29
N LYS A 133 0.60 17.40 14.38
CA LYS A 133 1.52 16.88 15.39
C LYS A 133 1.00 15.58 16.00
N ASN A 134 -0.24 15.54 16.44
CA ASN A 134 -0.84 14.36 17.07
C ASN A 134 -0.84 13.16 16.09
N THR A 135 -1.25 13.38 14.83
CA THR A 135 -1.26 12.31 13.81
C THR A 135 0.14 11.78 13.52
N ILE A 136 1.16 12.65 13.50
CA ILE A 136 2.56 12.21 13.34
C ILE A 136 3.00 11.38 14.54
N GLU A 137 2.72 11.83 15.77
CA GLU A 137 3.09 11.10 16.99
C GLU A 137 2.39 9.73 17.06
N GLU A 138 1.11 9.65 16.71
CA GLU A 138 0.36 8.40 16.61
C GLU A 138 0.94 7.46 15.56
N SER A 139 1.23 7.97 14.36
CA SER A 139 1.81 7.16 13.28
C SER A 139 3.20 6.61 13.65
N LEU A 140 4.04 7.41 14.33
CA LEU A 140 5.33 6.96 14.82
C LEU A 140 5.21 5.97 15.98
N ALA A 141 4.16 6.08 16.81
CA ALA A 141 3.87 5.11 17.86
C ALA A 141 3.52 3.74 17.27
N MET A 142 2.71 3.69 16.21
CA MET A 142 2.36 2.43 15.52
C MET A 142 3.60 1.68 15.02
N VAL A 143 4.66 2.39 14.63
CA VAL A 143 5.91 1.79 14.14
C VAL A 143 7.03 1.76 15.19
N LYS A 144 6.76 2.14 16.45
CA LYS A 144 7.69 2.14 17.59
C LYS A 144 8.92 3.04 17.38
N LEU A 145 8.71 4.26 16.86
CA LEU A 145 9.77 5.24 16.57
C LEU A 145 9.51 6.62 17.19
N GLN A 146 8.77 6.72 18.29
CA GLN A 146 8.42 8.00 18.92
C GLN A 146 9.65 8.80 19.37
N ASP A 147 10.69 8.10 19.84
CA ASP A 147 11.95 8.67 20.30
C ASP A 147 12.83 9.21 19.15
N LYS A 148 12.53 8.85 17.90
CA LYS A 148 13.30 9.24 16.70
C LYS A 148 12.72 10.44 15.95
N ILE A 149 11.63 11.03 16.42
CA ILE A 149 10.86 12.09 15.74
C ILE A 149 11.71 13.29 15.27
N ARG A 150 12.78 13.63 16.01
CA ARG A 150 13.69 14.73 15.69
C ARG A 150 14.96 14.32 14.95
N LYS A 151 15.14 13.02 14.69
CA LYS A 151 16.27 12.51 13.94
C LYS A 151 16.13 12.79 12.45
N PHE A 152 17.25 12.77 11.75
CA PHE A 152 17.30 12.83 10.28
C PHE A 152 17.42 11.40 9.71
N PRO A 153 17.02 11.14 8.46
CA PRO A 153 17.10 9.80 7.87
C PRO A 153 18.47 9.16 7.96
N ASN A 154 19.55 9.92 7.74
CA ASN A 154 20.93 9.44 7.83
C ASN A 154 21.39 9.03 9.24
N GLN A 155 20.60 9.30 10.26
CA GLN A 155 20.83 8.90 11.66
C GLN A 155 20.05 7.63 12.04
N LEU A 156 19.34 7.03 11.08
CA LEU A 156 18.51 5.84 11.26
C LEU A 156 19.11 4.64 10.51
N SER A 157 18.93 3.44 11.08
CA SER A 157 19.19 2.19 10.36
C SER A 157 18.24 2.02 9.17
N GLY A 158 18.54 1.10 8.25
CA GLY A 158 17.65 0.79 7.12
C GLY A 158 16.25 0.35 7.58
N GLY A 159 16.18 -0.50 8.59
CA GLY A 159 14.90 -0.93 9.17
C GLY A 159 14.13 0.21 9.83
N GLU A 160 14.81 1.13 10.53
CA GLU A 160 14.17 2.33 11.10
C GLU A 160 13.67 3.27 10.00
N GLN A 161 14.43 3.46 8.90
CA GLN A 161 13.97 4.25 7.76
C GLN A 161 12.74 3.62 7.10
N GLN A 162 12.69 2.30 6.98
CA GLN A 162 11.53 1.58 6.46
C GLN A 162 10.31 1.74 7.38
N ARG A 163 10.51 1.68 8.70
CA ARG A 163 9.43 1.97 9.67
C ARG A 163 8.89 3.39 9.50
N VAL A 164 9.75 4.39 9.24
CA VAL A 164 9.30 5.76 8.93
C VAL A 164 8.51 5.81 7.61
N ALA A 165 8.94 5.08 6.57
CA ALA A 165 8.21 5.00 5.31
C ALA A 165 6.81 4.36 5.50
N ILE A 166 6.71 3.35 6.38
CA ILE A 166 5.43 2.75 6.78
C ILE A 166 4.57 3.76 7.54
N ALA A 167 5.11 4.46 8.54
CA ALA A 167 4.40 5.50 9.27
C ALA A 167 3.85 6.58 8.32
N ARG A 168 4.66 7.01 7.33
CA ARG A 168 4.24 7.95 6.29
C ARG A 168 3.06 7.43 5.47
N ALA A 169 3.06 6.16 5.12
CA ALA A 169 1.96 5.55 4.37
C ALA A 169 0.65 5.49 5.17
N LEU A 170 0.71 5.47 6.50
CA LEU A 170 -0.45 5.39 7.40
C LEU A 170 -1.06 6.76 7.74
N LEU A 171 -0.35 7.88 7.51
CA LEU A 171 -0.73 9.23 7.96
C LEU A 171 -2.17 9.63 7.61
N ASN A 172 -2.68 9.22 6.48
CA ASN A 172 -3.99 9.62 5.99
C ASN A 172 -5.04 8.50 6.08
N HIS A 173 -4.85 7.51 6.94
CA HIS A 173 -5.75 6.36 7.11
C HIS A 173 -6.13 5.73 5.76
N PRO A 174 -5.18 5.16 5.02
CA PRO A 174 -5.38 4.72 3.64
C PRO A 174 -6.43 3.61 3.54
N GLU A 175 -7.15 3.60 2.42
CA GLU A 175 -8.08 2.54 2.06
C GLU A 175 -7.37 1.31 1.47
N LEU A 176 -6.12 1.49 1.01
CA LEU A 176 -5.26 0.45 0.44
C LEU A 176 -3.79 0.80 0.67
N ILE A 177 -2.98 -0.18 1.06
CA ILE A 177 -1.52 -0.04 1.14
C ILE A 177 -0.89 -0.79 -0.02
N LEU A 178 -0.02 -0.10 -0.76
CA LEU A 178 0.79 -0.64 -1.85
C LEU A 178 2.26 -0.64 -1.43
N ALA A 179 2.89 -1.80 -1.36
CA ALA A 179 4.27 -1.96 -0.96
C ALA A 179 5.09 -2.59 -2.11
N ASP A 180 6.03 -1.83 -2.66
CA ASP A 180 6.89 -2.26 -3.77
C ASP A 180 8.25 -2.68 -3.23
N GLU A 181 8.50 -4.00 -3.15
CA GLU A 181 9.72 -4.62 -2.62
C GLU A 181 10.16 -4.03 -1.26
N PRO A 182 9.26 -3.88 -0.25
CA PRO A 182 9.51 -3.06 0.93
C PRO A 182 10.62 -3.62 1.86
N THR A 183 11.08 -4.83 1.62
CA THR A 183 12.15 -5.49 2.38
C THR A 183 13.37 -5.83 1.53
N GLY A 184 13.38 -5.43 0.25
CA GLY A 184 14.41 -5.81 -0.71
C GLY A 184 15.83 -5.31 -0.39
N ASN A 185 15.96 -4.27 0.44
CA ASN A 185 17.25 -3.68 0.86
C ASN A 185 17.60 -3.98 2.32
N LEU A 186 16.89 -4.92 2.96
CA LEU A 186 17.05 -5.24 4.37
C LEU A 186 17.68 -6.63 4.55
N ASP A 187 18.38 -6.82 5.64
CA ASP A 187 18.84 -8.15 6.06
C ASP A 187 17.67 -9.04 6.49
N PRO A 188 17.85 -10.37 6.58
CA PRO A 188 16.76 -11.30 6.88
C PRO A 188 16.06 -11.06 8.22
N GLU A 189 16.81 -10.69 9.28
CA GLU A 189 16.25 -10.44 10.62
C GLU A 189 15.38 -9.19 10.60
N THR A 190 15.89 -8.08 10.03
CA THR A 190 15.15 -6.84 9.84
C THR A 190 13.95 -7.04 8.92
N THR A 191 14.07 -7.90 7.88
CA THR A 191 12.95 -8.27 6.99
C THR A 191 11.80 -8.87 7.79
N ASP A 192 12.09 -9.81 8.67
CA ASP A 192 11.08 -10.45 9.51
C ASP A 192 10.40 -9.42 10.43
N GLU A 193 11.17 -8.54 11.07
CA GLU A 193 10.61 -7.48 11.92
C GLU A 193 9.67 -6.52 11.15
N ILE A 194 10.05 -6.15 9.93
CA ILE A 194 9.23 -5.27 9.08
C ILE A 194 7.96 -5.98 8.63
N MET A 195 8.04 -7.26 8.29
CA MET A 195 6.86 -8.05 7.93
C MET A 195 5.94 -8.29 9.12
N ASP A 196 6.47 -8.57 10.31
CA ASP A 196 5.68 -8.66 11.55
C ASP A 196 4.93 -7.34 11.81
N LEU A 197 5.58 -6.19 11.57
CA LEU A 197 4.95 -4.87 11.70
C LEU A 197 3.80 -4.70 10.69
N PHE A 198 4.03 -4.97 9.40
CA PHE A 198 2.97 -4.89 8.39
C PHE A 198 1.79 -5.80 8.72
N TYR A 199 2.08 -7.04 9.12
CA TYR A 199 1.03 -8.01 9.44
C TYR A 199 0.26 -7.64 10.70
N SER A 200 0.90 -7.04 11.71
CA SER A 200 0.23 -6.51 12.90
C SER A 200 -0.69 -5.34 12.54
N ILE A 201 -0.22 -4.38 11.73
CA ILE A 201 -1.04 -3.27 11.23
C ILE A 201 -2.24 -3.80 10.43
N PHE A 202 -2.01 -4.77 9.54
CA PHE A 202 -3.09 -5.40 8.79
C PHE A 202 -4.15 -6.04 9.70
N LYS A 203 -3.73 -6.79 10.73
CA LYS A 203 -4.65 -7.43 11.68
C LYS A 203 -5.46 -6.42 12.48
N GLU A 204 -4.84 -5.31 12.86
CA GLU A 204 -5.48 -4.26 13.65
C GLU A 204 -6.45 -3.41 12.81
N THR A 205 -6.03 -2.97 11.63
CA THR A 205 -6.78 -1.99 10.83
C THR A 205 -7.71 -2.64 9.80
N GLN A 206 -7.46 -3.89 9.41
CA GLN A 206 -8.12 -4.57 8.30
C GLN A 206 -8.00 -3.80 6.96
N THR A 207 -7.02 -2.90 6.87
CA THR A 207 -6.70 -2.20 5.63
C THR A 207 -6.07 -3.18 4.65
N PRO A 208 -6.62 -3.35 3.43
CA PRO A 208 -6.04 -4.26 2.46
C PRO A 208 -4.64 -3.82 2.07
N MET A 209 -3.77 -4.82 1.82
CA MET A 209 -2.38 -4.58 1.46
C MET A 209 -1.99 -5.37 0.23
N VAL A 210 -1.23 -4.76 -0.66
CA VAL A 210 -0.62 -5.40 -1.83
C VAL A 210 0.89 -5.32 -1.72
N PHE A 211 1.52 -6.47 -1.61
CA PHE A 211 2.98 -6.63 -1.51
C PHE A 211 3.55 -7.15 -2.83
N ALA A 212 4.26 -6.32 -3.56
CA ALA A 212 5.11 -6.78 -4.65
C ALA A 212 6.43 -7.28 -4.07
N THR A 213 6.75 -8.55 -4.30
CA THR A 213 8.00 -9.16 -3.82
C THR A 213 8.44 -10.31 -4.73
N HIS A 214 9.71 -10.62 -4.70
CA HIS A 214 10.28 -11.84 -5.28
C HIS A 214 10.60 -12.91 -4.22
N ASN A 215 10.44 -12.58 -2.93
CA ASN A 215 10.72 -13.49 -1.82
C ASN A 215 9.48 -14.34 -1.48
N CYS A 216 9.46 -15.58 -1.98
CA CYS A 216 8.36 -16.52 -1.74
C CYS A 216 8.30 -17.05 -0.30
N GLN A 217 9.39 -16.98 0.48
CA GLN A 217 9.43 -17.49 1.85
C GLN A 217 8.52 -16.70 2.79
N LEU A 218 8.24 -15.44 2.47
CA LEU A 218 7.34 -14.60 3.27
C LEU A 218 5.91 -15.15 3.33
N ILE A 219 5.46 -15.87 2.29
CA ILE A 219 4.10 -16.40 2.19
C ILE A 219 3.83 -17.50 3.21
N GLU A 220 4.85 -18.30 3.52
CA GLU A 220 4.73 -19.40 4.50
C GLU A 220 4.46 -18.86 5.90
N LYS A 221 5.12 -17.75 6.26
CA LYS A 221 5.02 -17.12 7.57
C LYS A 221 3.81 -16.18 7.68
N TYR A 222 3.49 -15.48 6.58
CA TYR A 222 2.41 -14.49 6.53
C TYR A 222 1.42 -14.85 5.43
N PRO A 223 0.39 -15.67 5.71
CA PRO A 223 -0.57 -16.13 4.71
C PRO A 223 -1.32 -14.98 4.03
N GLY A 224 -1.50 -15.09 2.71
CA GLY A 224 -2.21 -14.11 1.89
C GLY A 224 -2.63 -14.67 0.53
N ILE A 225 -3.35 -13.86 -0.23
CA ILE A 225 -3.75 -14.17 -1.60
C ILE A 225 -2.53 -13.96 -2.52
N ILE A 226 -2.28 -14.88 -3.44
CA ILE A 226 -1.10 -14.85 -4.31
C ILE A 226 -1.54 -14.57 -5.74
N TYR A 227 -0.95 -13.54 -6.34
CA TYR A 227 -0.99 -13.30 -7.77
C TYR A 227 0.41 -13.47 -8.36
N MET A 228 0.54 -14.35 -9.35
CA MET A 228 1.81 -14.60 -10.03
C MET A 228 1.96 -13.67 -11.23
N CYS A 229 2.99 -12.83 -11.20
CA CYS A 229 3.34 -11.92 -12.29
C CYS A 229 4.47 -12.55 -13.12
N GLY A 230 4.16 -12.99 -14.34
CA GLY A 230 5.15 -13.62 -15.23
C GLY A 230 4.63 -13.77 -16.65
N TYR A 231 5.55 -13.89 -17.62
CA TYR A 231 5.21 -14.04 -19.05
C TYR A 231 4.16 -13.03 -19.55
N ASN A 232 4.27 -11.79 -19.11
CA ASN A 232 3.37 -10.67 -19.42
C ASN A 232 1.91 -10.87 -18.97
N CYS A 233 1.63 -11.74 -18.00
CA CYS A 233 0.29 -11.94 -17.44
C CYS A 233 0.31 -12.03 -15.91
N ILE A 234 -0.89 -11.94 -15.31
CA ILE A 234 -1.12 -12.19 -13.88
C ILE A 234 -2.17 -13.29 -13.75
N SER A 235 -1.88 -14.28 -12.95
CA SER A 235 -2.75 -15.42 -12.65
C SER A 235 -2.85 -15.65 -11.15
#